data_79775dabe5f77ab82ce89ffebd9717ff
#
_entry.id   79775dabe5f77ab82ce89ffebd9717ff
#
_cell.length_a   1.000
_cell.length_b   1.000
_cell.length_c   1.000
_cell.angle_alpha   90.00
_cell.angle_beta   90.00
_cell.angle_gamma   90.00
#
_symmetry.space_group_name_H-M   'P 1'
#
loop_
_entity.id
_entity.type
_entity.pdbx_description
1 polymer ?
#
loop_
_entity_poly.entity_id
_entity_poly.type
_entity_poly.pdbx_seq_one_letter_code
_entity_poly.pdbx_strand_id
1 'polypeptide(L)'
;MTTSMDRFLSALYLEEPDRVPISDVGVDAGVAGQTVGRKLNSEGDWARALVEIGFDMVVSRHRILGHGQNILGPKRDDWEPRWIDDSTYLGEWGEIRRVTSEMEAPVDGTIGNSEDLDDFPIPDPEKPGRIDPVRDAVEALGEDIPVFALLHDAFELPWIMRGSISRLVSDYHRNPRLAKRLARISTDFNVEMAGIILDAGAIGIVTGDDYAYASGPFMTPKQFETFVFPYLRKLVRAVHSRGAPFLKHTDGMIWPIMDSILDSGPDALNPIQAEADMDLQEVKSSCGDRIALMGNVDCGPTLHYGSTEDVHREVLRSMDQGAPGGGFILSSSNTIYHGTRPENLRTMIRSARDRGKYG
;
A
#
# COMPACT_ATOMS: atom_id res chain seq x y z
N MET A 1 -14.08 26.50 1.16
CA MET A 1 -13.76 25.50 0.10
C MET A 1 -13.45 24.20 0.82
N THR A 2 -13.92 23.09 0.31
CA THR A 2 -13.63 21.75 0.86
C THR A 2 -12.13 21.47 0.70
N THR A 3 -11.42 21.12 1.77
CA THR A 3 -10.01 20.73 1.72
C THR A 3 -9.86 19.34 1.12
N SER A 4 -8.64 18.92 0.77
CA SER A 4 -8.39 17.53 0.38
C SER A 4 -8.61 16.57 1.56
N MET A 5 -8.32 16.99 2.78
CA MET A 5 -8.62 16.27 4.01
C MET A 5 -10.12 16.00 4.13
N ASP A 6 -10.96 17.06 4.09
CA ASP A 6 -12.42 16.91 4.18
C ASP A 6 -12.96 15.96 3.10
N ARG A 7 -12.51 16.16 1.85
CA ARG A 7 -12.94 15.36 0.70
C ARG A 7 -12.59 13.90 0.84
N PHE A 8 -11.36 13.61 1.25
CA PHE A 8 -10.88 12.24 1.41
C PHE A 8 -11.62 11.52 2.54
N LEU A 9 -11.76 12.20 3.70
CA LEU A 9 -12.46 11.64 4.85
C LEU A 9 -13.96 11.44 4.59
N SER A 10 -14.64 12.36 3.90
CA SER A 10 -16.04 12.15 3.50
C SER A 10 -16.19 10.88 2.65
N ALA A 11 -15.35 10.69 1.63
CA ALA A 11 -15.39 9.47 0.82
C ALA A 11 -15.04 8.22 1.65
N LEU A 12 -14.07 8.31 2.56
CA LEU A 12 -13.69 7.21 3.44
C LEU A 12 -14.83 6.78 4.37
N TYR A 13 -15.65 7.74 4.81
CA TYR A 13 -16.84 7.49 5.65
C TYR A 13 -18.13 7.31 4.84
N LEU A 14 -18.03 6.92 3.58
CA LEU A 14 -19.11 6.55 2.67
C LEU A 14 -20.05 7.71 2.33
N GLU A 15 -19.60 8.95 2.48
CA GLU A 15 -20.34 10.15 2.10
C GLU A 15 -19.93 10.63 0.70
N GLU A 16 -20.82 11.41 0.05
CA GLU A 16 -20.50 12.10 -1.20
C GLU A 16 -19.83 13.44 -0.91
N PRO A 17 -18.49 13.60 -1.21
CA PRO A 17 -17.83 14.90 -1.12
C PRO A 17 -18.21 15.82 -2.29
N ASP A 18 -17.57 16.99 -2.39
CA ASP A 18 -17.74 17.90 -3.54
C ASP A 18 -17.32 17.26 -4.88
N ARG A 19 -16.38 16.33 -4.84
CA ARG A 19 -15.97 15.46 -5.95
C ARG A 19 -15.30 14.18 -5.43
N VAL A 20 -15.21 13.18 -6.26
CA VAL A 20 -14.41 11.96 -5.97
C VAL A 20 -12.97 12.35 -5.68
N PRO A 21 -12.40 11.97 -4.52
CA PRO A 21 -10.98 12.16 -4.25
C PRO A 21 -10.13 11.25 -5.14
N ILE A 22 -8.91 11.72 -5.42
CA ILE A 22 -7.94 11.00 -6.24
C ILE A 22 -6.72 10.71 -5.38
N SER A 23 -6.31 9.47 -5.32
CA SER A 23 -5.11 9.07 -4.60
C SER A 23 -4.43 7.86 -5.24
N ASP A 24 -3.30 7.45 -4.68
CA ASP A 24 -2.63 6.20 -5.04
C ASP A 24 -1.80 5.70 -3.86
N VAL A 25 -1.61 4.39 -3.74
CA VAL A 25 -0.75 3.81 -2.69
C VAL A 25 0.73 3.94 -3.03
N GLY A 26 1.06 4.24 -4.28
CA GLY A 26 2.42 4.46 -4.70
C GLY A 26 2.55 5.09 -6.09
N VAL A 27 3.36 6.14 -6.17
CA VAL A 27 3.70 6.81 -7.42
C VAL A 27 5.21 6.93 -7.54
N ASP A 28 5.79 6.38 -8.62
CA ASP A 28 7.23 6.46 -8.88
C ASP A 28 7.71 7.92 -8.92
N ALA A 29 8.80 8.21 -8.18
CA ALA A 29 9.33 9.56 -8.07
C ALA A 29 9.83 10.13 -9.40
N GLY A 30 10.32 9.27 -10.30
CA GLY A 30 10.72 9.67 -11.65
C GLY A 30 9.51 10.09 -12.50
N VAL A 31 8.42 9.32 -12.43
CA VAL A 31 7.15 9.66 -13.11
C VAL A 31 6.55 10.94 -12.54
N ALA A 32 6.50 11.08 -11.21
CA ALA A 32 6.03 12.31 -10.57
C ALA A 32 6.87 13.52 -10.99
N GLY A 33 8.21 13.40 -10.95
CA GLY A 33 9.14 14.47 -11.35
C GLY A 33 9.00 14.86 -12.82
N GLN A 34 8.87 13.89 -13.73
CA GLN A 34 8.60 14.15 -15.15
C GLN A 34 7.22 14.83 -15.36
N THR A 35 6.23 14.44 -14.54
CA THR A 35 4.89 15.02 -14.61
C THR A 35 4.87 16.49 -14.19
N VAL A 36 5.60 16.88 -13.14
CA VAL A 36 5.72 18.28 -12.71
C VAL A 36 6.87 19.03 -13.39
N GLY A 37 7.68 18.37 -14.20
CA GLY A 37 8.78 18.99 -14.98
C GLY A 37 10.02 19.36 -14.17
N ARG A 38 10.26 18.71 -13.01
CA ARG A 38 11.44 18.96 -12.18
C ARG A 38 11.94 17.68 -11.47
N LYS A 39 13.23 17.67 -11.09
CA LYS A 39 13.79 16.62 -10.25
C LYS A 39 13.23 16.75 -8.82
N LEU A 40 12.91 15.63 -8.19
CA LEU A 40 12.48 15.55 -6.80
C LEU A 40 13.67 15.08 -5.95
N ASN A 41 13.93 15.80 -4.84
CA ASN A 41 15.16 15.60 -4.07
C ASN A 41 14.93 15.12 -2.65
N SER A 42 13.67 15.11 -2.17
CA SER A 42 13.29 14.63 -0.84
C SER A 42 11.89 14.03 -0.87
N GLU A 43 11.53 13.32 0.20
CA GLU A 43 10.17 12.80 0.38
C GLU A 43 9.13 13.92 0.42
N GLY A 44 9.41 15.02 1.15
CA GLY A 44 8.53 16.18 1.18
C GLY A 44 8.38 16.88 -0.18
N ASP A 45 9.45 16.89 -1.00
CA ASP A 45 9.38 17.44 -2.37
C ASP A 45 8.54 16.52 -3.29
N TRP A 46 8.69 15.20 -3.14
CA TRP A 46 7.85 14.22 -3.82
C TRP A 46 6.38 14.34 -3.39
N ALA A 47 6.11 14.44 -2.10
CA ALA A 47 4.75 14.60 -1.58
C ALA A 47 4.07 15.87 -2.13
N ARG A 48 4.79 17.02 -2.15
CA ARG A 48 4.29 18.25 -2.79
C ARG A 48 4.02 18.08 -4.27
N ALA A 49 4.89 17.34 -4.99
CA ALA A 49 4.69 17.09 -6.41
C ALA A 49 3.40 16.28 -6.68
N LEU A 50 3.07 15.29 -5.83
CA LEU A 50 1.81 14.55 -5.96
C LEU A 50 0.59 15.46 -5.80
N VAL A 51 0.60 16.37 -4.83
CA VAL A 51 -0.48 17.36 -4.66
C VAL A 51 -0.55 18.32 -5.85
N GLU A 52 0.58 18.78 -6.37
CA GLU A 52 0.67 19.60 -7.57
C GLU A 52 0.09 18.90 -8.81
N ILE A 53 0.35 17.59 -8.96
CA ILE A 53 -0.25 16.74 -10.01
C ILE A 53 -1.77 16.67 -9.83
N GLY A 54 -2.24 16.60 -8.59
CA GLY A 54 -3.66 16.64 -8.26
C GLY A 54 -4.21 15.54 -7.39
N PHE A 55 -3.34 14.83 -6.70
CA PHE A 55 -3.74 13.86 -5.68
C PHE A 55 -4.28 14.55 -4.43
N ASP A 56 -5.28 13.95 -3.80
CA ASP A 56 -5.93 14.44 -2.58
C ASP A 56 -5.38 13.78 -1.30
N MET A 57 -4.62 12.71 -1.41
CA MET A 57 -3.97 12.01 -0.30
C MET A 57 -2.62 11.48 -0.77
N VAL A 58 -1.67 11.41 0.15
CA VAL A 58 -0.32 10.87 -0.09
C VAL A 58 -0.06 9.70 0.84
N VAL A 59 0.49 8.61 0.31
CA VAL A 59 0.97 7.47 1.10
C VAL A 59 2.48 7.51 1.16
N SER A 60 3.04 7.89 2.31
CA SER A 60 4.47 7.81 2.57
C SER A 60 4.85 6.43 3.12
N ARG A 61 6.14 6.14 3.20
CA ARG A 61 6.66 4.86 3.69
C ARG A 61 7.68 5.10 4.78
N HIS A 62 7.61 4.31 5.86
CA HIS A 62 8.73 4.25 6.78
C HIS A 62 9.93 3.58 6.09
N ARG A 63 11.12 3.86 6.59
CA ARG A 63 12.34 3.20 6.10
C ARG A 63 12.39 1.77 6.63
N ILE A 64 12.25 0.79 5.76
CA ILE A 64 12.72 -0.56 6.03
C ILE A 64 14.23 -0.51 5.79
N LEU A 65 14.99 -0.69 6.85
CA LEU A 65 16.44 -0.62 6.77
C LEU A 65 16.96 -1.86 6.06
N GLY A 66 17.80 -1.66 5.06
CA GLY A 66 18.30 -2.71 4.21
C GLY A 66 17.70 -2.71 2.80
N HIS A 67 16.71 -1.87 2.51
CA HIS A 67 16.22 -1.66 1.16
C HIS A 67 16.89 -0.43 0.56
N GLY A 68 17.72 -0.62 -0.44
CA GLY A 68 18.46 0.45 -1.11
C GLY A 68 17.68 1.24 -2.11
N GLN A 69 16.52 0.74 -2.45
CA GLN A 69 15.61 1.45 -3.32
C GLN A 69 14.29 1.59 -2.59
N ASN A 70 13.93 2.82 -2.30
CA ASN A 70 12.53 3.16 -2.21
C ASN A 70 12.00 3.00 -3.64
N ILE A 71 11.32 1.89 -3.94
CA ILE A 71 10.85 1.55 -5.30
C ILE A 71 10.03 2.70 -5.92
N LEU A 72 9.47 3.56 -5.09
CA LEU A 72 8.56 4.63 -5.49
C LEU A 72 9.01 6.02 -5.04
N GLY A 73 9.84 6.16 -4.01
CA GLY A 73 10.32 7.44 -3.50
C GLY A 73 11.71 7.85 -4.03
N PRO A 74 12.23 9.02 -3.62
CA PRO A 74 13.57 9.46 -3.96
C PRO A 74 14.65 8.47 -3.53
N LYS A 75 15.70 8.31 -4.36
CA LYS A 75 16.86 7.48 -4.01
C LYS A 75 17.57 8.05 -2.78
N ARG A 76 18.08 7.14 -1.96
CA ARG A 76 18.81 7.47 -0.73
C ARG A 76 20.32 7.33 -0.95
N ASP A 77 21.06 8.34 -0.51
CA ASP A 77 22.53 8.34 -0.54
C ASP A 77 23.16 7.75 0.75
N ASP A 78 22.35 7.53 1.80
CA ASP A 78 22.80 7.09 3.15
C ASP A 78 22.52 5.61 3.42
N TRP A 79 22.33 4.80 2.38
CA TRP A 79 22.07 3.37 2.49
C TRP A 79 23.39 2.56 2.47
N GLU A 80 23.66 1.86 3.54
CA GLU A 80 24.81 0.95 3.68
C GLU A 80 24.30 -0.48 3.94
N PRO A 81 24.07 -1.28 2.89
CA PRO A 81 23.62 -2.66 3.03
C PRO A 81 24.75 -3.55 3.55
N ARG A 82 24.39 -4.60 4.28
CA ARG A 82 25.30 -5.67 4.62
C ARG A 82 25.47 -6.62 3.43
N TRP A 83 26.35 -6.27 2.50
CA TRP A 83 26.62 -7.07 1.30
C TRP A 83 27.14 -8.46 1.65
N ILE A 84 26.61 -9.49 0.98
CA ILE A 84 27.05 -10.89 1.00
C ILE A 84 27.98 -11.12 -0.19
N ASP A 85 27.60 -10.60 -1.36
CA ASP A 85 28.37 -10.59 -2.60
C ASP A 85 28.05 -9.32 -3.42
N ASP A 86 28.53 -9.25 -4.69
CA ASP A 86 28.37 -8.08 -5.56
C ASP A 86 26.90 -7.74 -5.91
N SER A 87 25.96 -8.64 -5.64
CA SER A 87 24.57 -8.52 -6.06
C SER A 87 23.56 -8.85 -4.96
N THR A 88 23.99 -9.41 -3.84
CA THR A 88 23.12 -9.81 -2.74
C THR A 88 23.52 -9.20 -1.41
N TYR A 89 22.54 -8.85 -0.59
CA TYR A 89 22.77 -8.32 0.76
C TYR A 89 21.77 -8.91 1.77
N LEU A 90 22.14 -8.82 3.04
CA LEU A 90 21.29 -9.22 4.18
C LEU A 90 20.49 -8.01 4.65
N GLY A 91 19.17 -8.13 4.64
CA GLY A 91 18.25 -7.15 5.20
C GLY A 91 18.08 -7.26 6.72
N GLU A 92 17.42 -6.28 7.32
CA GLU A 92 17.26 -6.21 8.78
C GLU A 92 16.31 -7.28 9.35
N TRP A 93 15.44 -7.84 8.52
CA TRP A 93 14.52 -8.94 8.87
C TRP A 93 15.09 -10.32 8.56
N GLY A 94 16.39 -10.42 8.29
CA GLY A 94 17.05 -11.69 7.97
C GLY A 94 16.79 -12.17 6.56
N GLU A 95 16.14 -11.39 5.71
CA GLU A 95 15.98 -11.69 4.30
C GLU A 95 17.28 -11.48 3.53
N ILE A 96 17.54 -12.31 2.55
CA ILE A 96 18.60 -12.14 1.57
C ILE A 96 17.96 -11.57 0.31
N ARG A 97 18.41 -10.38 -0.09
CA ARG A 97 17.88 -9.66 -1.25
C ARG A 97 18.88 -9.63 -2.37
N ARG A 98 18.39 -9.76 -3.60
CA ARG A 98 19.18 -9.60 -4.82
C ARG A 98 18.80 -8.30 -5.52
N VAL A 99 19.84 -7.54 -5.90
CA VAL A 99 19.74 -6.33 -6.70
C VAL A 99 20.10 -6.66 -8.14
N THR A 100 19.24 -6.27 -9.06
CA THR A 100 19.49 -6.34 -10.51
C THR A 100 19.34 -4.94 -11.11
N SER A 101 19.58 -4.79 -12.40
CA SER A 101 19.33 -3.53 -13.13
C SER A 101 17.85 -3.15 -13.16
N GLU A 102 16.96 -4.11 -12.96
CA GLU A 102 15.51 -3.93 -13.12
C GLU A 102 14.78 -3.89 -11.79
N MET A 103 15.22 -4.70 -10.81
CA MET A 103 14.49 -4.86 -9.56
C MET A 103 15.39 -5.27 -8.39
N GLU A 104 14.88 -5.06 -7.20
CA GLU A 104 15.36 -5.61 -5.95
C GLU A 104 14.30 -6.53 -5.34
N ALA A 105 14.65 -7.79 -5.07
CA ALA A 105 13.71 -8.76 -4.56
C ALA A 105 14.34 -9.69 -3.50
N PRO A 106 13.57 -10.16 -2.50
CA PRO A 106 14.02 -11.22 -1.60
C PRO A 106 14.18 -12.53 -2.39
N VAL A 107 15.31 -13.20 -2.18
CA VAL A 107 15.65 -14.47 -2.84
C VAL A 107 15.84 -15.61 -1.85
N ASP A 108 16.09 -15.30 -0.58
CA ASP A 108 16.21 -16.27 0.51
C ASP A 108 15.96 -15.58 1.87
N GLY A 109 15.96 -16.36 2.96
CA GLY A 109 15.81 -15.87 4.33
C GLY A 109 16.61 -16.71 5.30
N THR A 110 17.09 -16.08 6.38
CA THR A 110 17.91 -16.73 7.41
C THR A 110 17.11 -17.54 8.43
N ILE A 111 15.80 -17.31 8.52
CA ILE A 111 14.93 -18.03 9.47
C ILE A 111 14.58 -19.40 8.89
N GLY A 112 15.18 -20.46 9.37
CA GLY A 112 14.95 -21.84 8.95
C GLY A 112 13.89 -22.57 9.80
N ASN A 113 13.86 -22.29 11.11
CA ASN A 113 13.01 -22.97 12.09
C ASN A 113 12.58 -22.04 13.23
N SER A 114 11.84 -22.54 14.21
CA SER A 114 11.30 -21.72 15.31
C SER A 114 12.37 -21.26 16.30
N GLU A 115 13.43 -22.02 16.46
CA GLU A 115 14.55 -21.75 17.37
C GLU A 115 15.38 -20.57 16.87
N ASP A 116 15.48 -20.36 15.56
CA ASP A 116 16.18 -19.22 14.96
C ASP A 116 15.57 -17.87 15.39
N LEU A 117 14.32 -17.87 15.85
CA LEU A 117 13.63 -16.67 16.33
C LEU A 117 13.91 -16.37 17.81
N ASP A 118 14.55 -17.28 18.56
CA ASP A 118 14.78 -17.07 20.00
C ASP A 118 15.82 -15.97 20.25
N ASP A 119 16.84 -15.91 19.38
CA ASP A 119 17.91 -14.91 19.41
C ASP A 119 17.86 -13.94 18.22
N PHE A 120 16.77 -13.96 17.43
CA PHE A 120 16.64 -13.08 16.27
C PHE A 120 16.53 -11.60 16.72
N PRO A 121 17.42 -10.73 16.24
CA PRO A 121 17.38 -9.31 16.58
C PRO A 121 16.21 -8.63 15.87
N ILE A 122 15.06 -8.52 16.54
CA ILE A 122 13.92 -7.78 16.00
C ILE A 122 14.34 -6.33 15.79
N PRO A 123 14.13 -5.76 14.59
CA PRO A 123 14.44 -4.37 14.31
C PRO A 123 13.78 -3.41 15.30
N ASP A 124 14.51 -2.37 15.69
CA ASP A 124 14.00 -1.33 16.58
C ASP A 124 13.07 -0.38 15.81
N PRO A 125 11.77 -0.29 16.18
CA PRO A 125 10.83 0.64 15.53
C PRO A 125 11.16 2.11 15.79
N GLU A 126 11.83 2.44 16.92
CA GLU A 126 12.24 3.80 17.29
C GLU A 126 13.60 4.20 16.68
N LYS A 127 14.23 3.33 15.88
CA LYS A 127 15.53 3.64 15.31
C LYS A 127 15.55 5.00 14.62
N PRO A 128 16.53 5.87 14.94
CA PRO A 128 16.63 7.19 14.33
C PRO A 128 16.61 7.16 12.80
N GLY A 129 15.85 8.06 12.20
CA GLY A 129 15.68 8.15 10.75
C GLY A 129 14.66 7.19 10.14
N ARG A 130 14.12 6.23 10.91
CA ARG A 130 13.16 5.23 10.38
C ARG A 130 11.89 5.85 9.81
N ILE A 131 11.35 6.86 10.47
CA ILE A 131 10.11 7.55 10.06
C ILE A 131 10.36 8.94 9.45
N ASP A 132 11.60 9.31 9.16
CA ASP A 132 11.89 10.61 8.54
C ASP A 132 11.10 10.87 7.27
N PRO A 133 10.92 9.89 6.34
CA PRO A 133 10.11 10.13 5.15
C PRO A 133 8.67 10.53 5.47
N VAL A 134 8.08 9.89 6.50
CA VAL A 134 6.72 10.24 6.94
C VAL A 134 6.68 11.65 7.52
N ARG A 135 7.64 11.99 8.39
CA ARG A 135 7.77 13.35 8.94
C ARG A 135 7.96 14.41 7.85
N ASP A 136 8.85 14.14 6.89
CA ASP A 136 9.09 15.04 5.76
C ASP A 136 7.82 15.28 4.94
N ALA A 137 7.03 14.25 4.69
CA ALA A 137 5.76 14.35 3.96
C ALA A 137 4.72 15.15 4.77
N VAL A 138 4.54 14.84 6.06
CA VAL A 138 3.62 15.54 6.96
C VAL A 138 3.98 17.04 7.08
N GLU A 139 5.26 17.34 7.32
CA GLU A 139 5.74 18.73 7.40
C GLU A 139 5.55 19.48 6.08
N ALA A 140 5.81 18.81 4.95
CA ALA A 140 5.70 19.41 3.63
C ALA A 140 4.27 19.75 3.21
N LEU A 141 3.26 18.99 3.69
CA LEU A 141 1.86 19.09 3.24
C LEU A 141 0.95 19.80 4.25
N GLY A 142 1.32 19.87 5.52
CA GLY A 142 0.49 20.47 6.56
C GLY A 142 -0.82 19.70 6.82
N GLU A 143 -1.83 20.40 7.37
CA GLU A 143 -3.06 19.78 7.86
C GLU A 143 -4.16 19.59 6.77
N ASP A 144 -4.03 20.24 5.62
CA ASP A 144 -5.07 20.23 4.57
C ASP A 144 -5.02 18.98 3.67
N ILE A 145 -3.90 18.25 3.67
CA ILE A 145 -3.66 17.09 2.83
C ILE A 145 -3.42 15.86 3.72
N PRO A 146 -4.25 14.82 3.62
CA PRO A 146 -4.04 13.60 4.39
C PRO A 146 -2.74 12.87 3.98
N VAL A 147 -1.91 12.56 4.98
CA VAL A 147 -0.74 11.71 4.83
C VAL A 147 -1.03 10.39 5.53
N PHE A 148 -1.00 9.31 4.79
CA PHE A 148 -1.01 7.94 5.32
C PHE A 148 0.38 7.34 5.27
N ALA A 149 0.63 6.31 6.07
CA ALA A 149 1.88 5.56 5.97
C ALA A 149 1.62 4.09 5.66
N LEU A 150 2.44 3.53 4.75
CA LEU A 150 2.39 2.13 4.39
C LEU A 150 3.17 1.28 5.39
N LEU A 151 2.52 0.26 5.90
CA LEU A 151 3.08 -0.81 6.74
C LEU A 151 2.80 -2.17 6.11
N HIS A 152 3.35 -3.21 6.73
CA HIS A 152 2.96 -4.60 6.47
C HIS A 152 1.98 -5.11 7.55
N ASP A 153 1.25 -6.18 7.25
CA ASP A 153 0.48 -6.90 8.25
C ASP A 153 1.13 -8.24 8.63
N ALA A 154 0.40 -9.34 8.61
CA ALA A 154 0.87 -10.62 9.12
C ALA A 154 1.28 -11.63 8.04
N PHE A 155 1.37 -11.23 6.77
CA PHE A 155 1.68 -12.13 5.67
C PHE A 155 2.98 -11.78 4.95
N GLU A 156 3.14 -10.55 4.50
CA GLU A 156 4.28 -10.18 3.65
C GLU A 156 5.61 -10.22 4.42
N LEU A 157 5.70 -9.55 5.55
CA LEU A 157 6.92 -9.58 6.35
C LEU A 157 7.31 -11.01 6.80
N PRO A 158 6.39 -11.88 7.27
CA PRO A 158 6.66 -13.29 7.49
C PRO A 158 7.24 -14.06 6.31
N TRP A 159 6.72 -13.90 5.08
CA TRP A 159 7.29 -14.60 3.95
C TRP A 159 8.63 -14.01 3.50
N ILE A 160 8.84 -12.70 3.67
CA ILE A 160 10.14 -12.05 3.46
C ILE A 160 11.19 -12.66 4.41
N MET A 161 10.89 -12.76 5.71
CA MET A 161 11.77 -13.41 6.70
C MET A 161 12.08 -14.86 6.34
N ARG A 162 11.11 -15.59 5.74
CA ARG A 162 11.28 -16.97 5.27
C ARG A 162 11.97 -17.07 3.90
N GLY A 163 12.12 -15.95 3.19
CA GLY A 163 12.71 -15.87 1.86
C GLY A 163 11.80 -16.29 0.71
N SER A 164 10.58 -16.78 0.97
CA SER A 164 9.57 -17.01 -0.07
C SER A 164 8.18 -17.29 0.48
N ILE A 165 7.14 -16.93 -0.30
CA ILE A 165 5.73 -17.26 -0.04
C ILE A 165 5.54 -18.77 0.11
N SER A 166 6.14 -19.57 -0.78
CA SER A 166 6.01 -21.03 -0.78
C SER A 166 6.51 -21.68 0.51
N ARG A 167 7.60 -21.14 1.11
CA ARG A 167 8.11 -21.62 2.40
C ARG A 167 7.12 -21.31 3.52
N LEU A 168 6.63 -20.08 3.59
CA LEU A 168 5.65 -19.68 4.61
C LEU A 168 4.35 -20.50 4.51
N VAL A 169 3.80 -20.65 3.30
CA VAL A 169 2.59 -21.47 3.08
C VAL A 169 2.82 -22.94 3.45
N SER A 170 4.02 -23.48 3.19
CA SER A 170 4.41 -24.81 3.67
C SER A 170 4.43 -24.89 5.20
N ASP A 171 4.89 -23.85 5.89
CA ASP A 171 4.95 -23.80 7.36
C ASP A 171 3.57 -23.80 8.00
N TYR A 172 2.53 -23.28 7.34
CA TYR A 172 1.15 -23.38 7.85
C TYR A 172 0.68 -24.83 8.08
N HIS A 173 1.27 -25.79 7.36
CA HIS A 173 1.00 -27.22 7.53
C HIS A 173 2.07 -27.93 8.35
N ARG A 174 3.34 -27.66 8.05
CA ARG A 174 4.48 -28.42 8.58
C ARG A 174 5.02 -27.85 9.87
N ASN A 175 4.94 -26.53 10.05
CA ASN A 175 5.48 -25.83 11.20
C ASN A 175 4.57 -24.65 11.63
N PRO A 176 3.32 -24.90 12.02
CA PRO A 176 2.35 -23.86 12.35
C PRO A 176 2.78 -22.99 13.55
N ARG A 177 3.67 -23.53 14.41
CA ARG A 177 4.24 -22.76 15.53
C ARG A 177 5.15 -21.64 15.03
N LEU A 178 6.03 -21.94 14.07
CA LEU A 178 6.91 -20.96 13.43
C LEU A 178 6.07 -19.87 12.72
N ALA A 179 5.11 -20.29 11.89
CA ALA A 179 4.26 -19.36 11.15
C ALA A 179 3.52 -18.36 12.07
N LYS A 180 2.96 -18.84 13.20
CA LYS A 180 2.32 -17.98 14.21
C LYS A 180 3.31 -17.07 14.94
N ARG A 181 4.54 -17.50 15.17
CA ARG A 181 5.58 -16.64 15.77
C ARG A 181 5.95 -15.50 14.81
N LEU A 182 6.17 -15.81 13.54
CA LEU A 182 6.46 -14.81 12.50
C LEU A 182 5.33 -13.79 12.36
N ALA A 183 4.09 -14.24 12.24
CA ALA A 183 2.91 -13.36 12.18
C ALA A 183 2.79 -12.46 13.42
N ARG A 184 3.09 -12.98 14.60
CA ARG A 184 3.10 -12.20 15.86
C ARG A 184 4.19 -11.13 15.83
N ILE A 185 5.43 -11.51 15.50
CA ILE A 185 6.57 -10.57 15.42
C ILE A 185 6.26 -9.44 14.46
N SER A 186 5.79 -9.76 13.25
CA SER A 186 5.38 -8.76 12.26
C SER A 186 4.31 -7.82 12.82
N THR A 187 3.26 -8.38 13.41
CA THR A 187 2.13 -7.59 13.92
C THR A 187 2.54 -6.71 15.09
N ASP A 188 3.32 -7.25 16.06
CA ASP A 188 3.73 -6.50 17.24
C ASP A 188 4.60 -5.29 16.83
N PHE A 189 5.55 -5.50 15.92
CA PHE A 189 6.36 -4.43 15.33
C PHE A 189 5.49 -3.37 14.61
N ASN A 190 4.55 -3.80 13.77
CA ASN A 190 3.73 -2.87 13.00
C ASN A 190 2.70 -2.13 13.87
N VAL A 191 2.24 -2.71 14.97
CA VAL A 191 1.41 -2.00 15.97
C VAL A 191 2.22 -0.86 16.62
N GLU A 192 3.47 -1.11 16.99
CA GLU A 192 4.35 -0.08 17.56
C GLU A 192 4.70 0.99 16.53
N MET A 193 5.08 0.58 15.30
CA MET A 193 5.33 1.48 14.18
C MET A 193 4.12 2.37 13.87
N ALA A 194 2.92 1.81 13.85
CA ALA A 194 1.69 2.59 13.63
C ALA A 194 1.53 3.68 14.69
N GLY A 195 1.80 3.35 15.97
CA GLY A 195 1.80 4.34 17.04
C GLY A 195 2.78 5.49 16.79
N ILE A 196 4.04 5.18 16.49
CA ILE A 196 5.10 6.17 16.23
C ILE A 196 4.76 7.05 15.01
N ILE A 197 4.23 6.45 13.96
CA ILE A 197 3.85 7.13 12.72
C ILE A 197 2.68 8.10 12.96
N LEU A 198 1.65 7.66 13.68
CA LEU A 198 0.51 8.51 14.02
C LEU A 198 0.90 9.66 14.96
N ASP A 199 1.80 9.42 15.90
CA ASP A 199 2.37 10.47 16.76
C ASP A 199 3.23 11.48 15.97
N ALA A 200 3.74 11.09 14.82
CA ALA A 200 4.47 11.99 13.90
C ALA A 200 3.55 12.80 12.98
N GLY A 201 2.22 12.64 13.07
CA GLY A 201 1.24 13.44 12.35
C GLY A 201 0.63 12.79 11.09
N ALA A 202 0.98 11.55 10.75
CA ALA A 202 0.21 10.82 9.76
C ALA A 202 -1.21 10.58 10.29
N ILE A 203 -2.22 10.66 9.40
CA ILE A 203 -3.62 10.55 9.85
C ILE A 203 -4.13 9.12 9.83
N GLY A 204 -3.45 8.20 9.14
CA GLY A 204 -3.89 6.81 9.03
C GLY A 204 -2.80 5.88 8.53
N ILE A 205 -3.14 4.60 8.49
CA ILE A 205 -2.24 3.52 8.08
C ILE A 205 -2.82 2.80 6.85
N VAL A 206 -1.94 2.42 5.92
CA VAL A 206 -2.23 1.48 4.83
C VAL A 206 -1.39 0.23 5.06
N THR A 207 -1.94 -0.98 4.88
CA THR A 207 -1.11 -2.18 4.77
C THR A 207 -1.10 -2.71 3.35
N GLY A 208 0.08 -3.14 2.88
CA GLY A 208 0.36 -3.50 1.50
C GLY A 208 0.56 -4.99 1.23
N ASP A 209 0.16 -5.86 2.15
CA ASP A 209 0.34 -7.30 2.00
C ASP A 209 -0.63 -7.88 0.96
N ASP A 210 -0.09 -8.43 -0.12
CA ASP A 210 -0.89 -9.12 -1.13
C ASP A 210 -1.31 -10.49 -0.65
N TYR A 211 -2.58 -10.84 -0.87
CA TYR A 211 -3.16 -12.11 -0.43
C TYR A 211 -3.50 -13.07 -1.56
N ALA A 212 -3.43 -12.58 -2.81
CA ALA A 212 -3.89 -13.36 -3.96
C ALA A 212 -3.05 -13.16 -5.22
N TYR A 213 -3.08 -14.18 -6.09
CA TYR A 213 -2.77 -14.05 -7.51
C TYR A 213 -4.01 -13.59 -8.29
N ALA A 214 -3.85 -13.27 -9.57
CA ALA A 214 -4.99 -13.02 -10.45
C ALA A 214 -5.97 -14.21 -10.52
N SER A 215 -5.53 -15.44 -10.20
CA SER A 215 -6.33 -16.66 -10.24
C SER A 215 -6.95 -17.05 -8.88
N GLY A 216 -6.66 -16.33 -7.80
CA GLY A 216 -7.19 -16.61 -6.47
C GLY A 216 -6.18 -16.48 -5.33
N PRO A 217 -6.66 -16.61 -4.08
CA PRO A 217 -5.82 -16.44 -2.89
C PRO A 217 -4.63 -17.40 -2.83
N PHE A 218 -3.52 -16.97 -2.22
CA PHE A 218 -2.30 -17.78 -2.03
C PHE A 218 -2.52 -19.05 -1.22
N MET A 219 -3.58 -19.09 -0.42
CA MET A 219 -3.92 -20.21 0.44
C MET A 219 -5.44 -20.25 0.71
N THR A 220 -5.89 -21.30 1.36
CA THR A 220 -7.31 -21.49 1.68
C THR A 220 -7.85 -20.41 2.64
N PRO A 221 -9.14 -20.06 2.59
CA PRO A 221 -9.75 -19.14 3.56
C PRO A 221 -9.53 -19.58 5.02
N LYS A 222 -9.56 -20.88 5.30
CA LYS A 222 -9.27 -21.44 6.64
C LYS A 222 -7.86 -21.14 7.13
N GLN A 223 -6.87 -21.14 6.23
CA GLN A 223 -5.50 -20.79 6.58
C GLN A 223 -5.36 -19.29 6.87
N PHE A 224 -6.01 -18.43 6.07
CA PHE A 224 -6.09 -17.00 6.36
C PHE A 224 -6.71 -16.73 7.74
N GLU A 225 -7.83 -17.37 8.07
CA GLU A 225 -8.48 -17.27 9.39
C GLU A 225 -7.60 -17.78 10.55
N THR A 226 -6.65 -18.65 10.27
CA THR A 226 -5.79 -19.20 11.32
C THR A 226 -4.51 -18.39 11.51
N PHE A 227 -3.93 -17.85 10.42
CA PHE A 227 -2.56 -17.36 10.41
C PHE A 227 -2.42 -15.88 10.04
N VAL A 228 -3.45 -15.24 9.45
CA VAL A 228 -3.37 -13.86 8.97
C VAL A 228 -4.44 -12.97 9.62
N PHE A 229 -5.71 -13.26 9.44
CA PHE A 229 -6.79 -12.35 9.88
C PHE A 229 -6.86 -12.06 11.38
N PRO A 230 -6.52 -12.96 12.31
CA PRO A 230 -6.47 -12.61 13.74
C PRO A 230 -5.45 -11.50 14.04
N TYR A 231 -4.38 -11.46 13.29
CA TYR A 231 -3.29 -10.47 13.40
C TYR A 231 -3.65 -9.18 12.68
N LEU A 232 -4.25 -9.24 11.49
CA LEU A 232 -4.80 -8.06 10.81
C LEU A 232 -5.82 -7.35 11.71
N ARG A 233 -6.79 -8.08 12.29
CA ARG A 233 -7.75 -7.52 13.25
C ARG A 233 -7.08 -6.85 14.45
N LYS A 234 -5.96 -7.39 14.94
CA LYS A 234 -5.19 -6.79 16.03
C LYS A 234 -4.59 -5.45 15.60
N LEU A 235 -3.99 -5.37 14.41
CA LEU A 235 -3.40 -4.15 13.88
C LEU A 235 -4.46 -3.08 13.60
N VAL A 236 -5.56 -3.45 12.94
CA VAL A 236 -6.70 -2.55 12.69
C VAL A 236 -7.23 -1.95 14.00
N ARG A 237 -7.48 -2.77 15.02
CA ARG A 237 -7.95 -2.28 16.33
C ARG A 237 -6.94 -1.36 17.02
N ALA A 238 -5.64 -1.63 16.87
CA ALA A 238 -4.60 -0.77 17.44
C ALA A 238 -4.61 0.62 16.80
N VAL A 239 -4.76 0.70 15.47
CA VAL A 239 -4.87 1.95 14.72
C VAL A 239 -6.18 2.68 15.10
N HIS A 240 -7.32 1.98 15.08
CA HIS A 240 -8.62 2.56 15.46
C HIS A 240 -8.65 3.05 16.92
N SER A 241 -7.95 2.38 17.84
CA SER A 241 -7.89 2.84 19.26
C SER A 241 -7.22 4.22 19.42
N ARG A 242 -6.50 4.67 18.39
CA ARG A 242 -5.89 6.00 18.29
C ARG A 242 -6.76 7.00 17.50
N GLY A 243 -7.95 6.60 17.10
CA GLY A 243 -8.86 7.42 16.28
C GLY A 243 -8.47 7.58 14.82
N ALA A 244 -7.55 6.74 14.33
CA ALA A 244 -7.01 6.82 12.97
C ALA A 244 -7.63 5.78 12.04
N PRO A 245 -7.87 6.10 10.76
CA PRO A 245 -8.38 5.15 9.78
C PRO A 245 -7.31 4.17 9.31
N PHE A 246 -7.79 3.01 8.82
CA PHE A 246 -6.97 1.91 8.32
C PHE A 246 -7.41 1.48 6.92
N LEU A 247 -6.52 1.54 5.95
CA LEU A 247 -6.76 1.10 4.58
C LEU A 247 -6.07 -0.25 4.34
N LYS A 248 -6.78 -1.19 3.72
CA LYS A 248 -6.20 -2.46 3.30
C LYS A 248 -5.95 -2.47 1.80
N HIS A 249 -4.65 -2.53 1.43
CA HIS A 249 -4.26 -2.85 0.07
C HIS A 249 -3.99 -4.35 -0.05
N THR A 250 -4.47 -4.97 -1.12
CA THR A 250 -4.15 -6.34 -1.52
C THR A 250 -4.52 -6.58 -2.97
N ASP A 251 -3.56 -6.97 -3.77
CA ASP A 251 -3.78 -7.34 -5.16
C ASP A 251 -4.47 -8.70 -5.31
N GLY A 252 -4.87 -8.99 -6.53
CA GLY A 252 -5.36 -10.29 -6.96
C GLY A 252 -6.85 -10.53 -6.79
N MET A 253 -7.26 -11.74 -7.12
CA MET A 253 -8.65 -12.19 -7.01
C MET A 253 -8.95 -12.61 -5.57
N ILE A 254 -9.58 -11.73 -4.80
CA ILE A 254 -9.82 -11.91 -3.35
C ILE A 254 -11.25 -12.34 -2.99
N TRP A 255 -12.13 -12.59 -3.96
CA TRP A 255 -13.52 -12.97 -3.69
C TRP A 255 -13.69 -14.06 -2.61
N PRO A 256 -12.87 -15.16 -2.59
CA PRO A 256 -13.04 -16.22 -1.58
C PRO A 256 -12.72 -15.81 -0.14
N ILE A 257 -12.05 -14.67 0.06
CA ILE A 257 -11.60 -14.19 1.37
C ILE A 257 -12.10 -12.77 1.68
N MET A 258 -12.88 -12.18 0.79
CA MET A 258 -13.33 -10.78 0.91
C MET A 258 -14.11 -10.54 2.20
N ASP A 259 -15.07 -11.37 2.54
CA ASP A 259 -15.85 -11.20 3.78
C ASP A 259 -14.96 -11.19 5.02
N SER A 260 -13.95 -12.04 5.06
CA SER A 260 -13.00 -12.09 6.19
C SER A 260 -12.09 -10.84 6.26
N ILE A 261 -11.74 -10.26 5.10
CA ILE A 261 -11.04 -8.98 5.04
C ILE A 261 -11.96 -7.88 5.61
N LEU A 262 -13.20 -7.79 5.16
CA LEU A 262 -14.19 -6.82 5.64
C LEU A 262 -14.46 -6.97 7.14
N ASP A 263 -14.60 -8.21 7.64
CA ASP A 263 -14.78 -8.53 9.05
C ASP A 263 -13.54 -8.23 9.91
N SER A 264 -12.40 -7.99 9.28
CA SER A 264 -11.19 -7.51 9.97
C SER A 264 -11.26 -6.03 10.30
N GLY A 265 -12.18 -5.27 9.68
CA GLY A 265 -12.58 -3.93 10.03
C GLY A 265 -11.78 -2.79 9.37
N PRO A 266 -11.17 -2.94 8.18
CA PRO A 266 -10.56 -1.79 7.50
C PRO A 266 -11.65 -0.79 7.06
N ASP A 267 -11.25 0.49 6.90
CA ASP A 267 -12.14 1.56 6.44
C ASP A 267 -12.18 1.68 4.90
N ALA A 268 -11.12 1.22 4.21
CA ALA A 268 -11.11 1.15 2.76
C ALA A 268 -10.38 -0.11 2.24
N LEU A 269 -10.80 -0.57 1.06
CA LEU A 269 -10.20 -1.66 0.31
C LEU A 269 -9.61 -1.13 -1.01
N ASN A 270 -8.36 -1.48 -1.29
CA ASN A 270 -7.59 -1.09 -2.47
C ASN A 270 -6.84 -2.33 -3.02
N PRO A 271 -6.61 -2.49 -4.32
CA PRO A 271 -6.97 -1.57 -5.41
C PRO A 271 -8.22 -1.99 -6.22
N ILE A 272 -8.89 -3.09 -5.90
CA ILE A 272 -9.97 -3.71 -6.69
C ILE A 272 -9.45 -4.04 -8.10
N GLN A 273 -8.47 -4.94 -8.16
CA GLN A 273 -7.69 -5.21 -9.37
C GLN A 273 -8.53 -5.81 -10.50
N ALA A 274 -8.87 -5.00 -11.51
CA ALA A 274 -9.73 -5.41 -12.62
C ALA A 274 -9.16 -6.58 -13.42
N GLU A 275 -7.83 -6.64 -13.59
CA GLU A 275 -7.12 -7.71 -14.31
C GLU A 275 -7.16 -9.05 -13.56
N ALA A 276 -7.62 -9.05 -12.32
CA ALA A 276 -7.83 -10.23 -11.48
C ALA A 276 -9.33 -10.58 -11.30
N ASP A 277 -10.16 -10.27 -12.27
CA ASP A 277 -11.61 -10.52 -12.24
C ASP A 277 -12.33 -9.86 -11.02
N MET A 278 -11.78 -8.72 -10.55
CA MET A 278 -12.40 -7.88 -9.51
C MET A 278 -13.14 -6.73 -10.20
N ASP A 279 -14.35 -6.98 -10.71
CA ASP A 279 -15.18 -5.94 -11.32
C ASP A 279 -15.64 -4.92 -10.27
N LEU A 280 -15.32 -3.63 -10.50
CA LEU A 280 -15.62 -2.57 -9.53
C LEU A 280 -17.12 -2.42 -9.24
N GLN A 281 -17.98 -2.60 -10.25
CA GLN A 281 -19.42 -2.50 -10.06
C GLN A 281 -19.95 -3.67 -9.22
N GLU A 282 -19.42 -4.88 -9.43
CA GLU A 282 -19.79 -6.05 -8.64
C GLU A 282 -19.33 -5.89 -7.19
N VAL A 283 -18.07 -5.46 -6.97
CA VAL A 283 -17.53 -5.19 -5.63
C VAL A 283 -18.33 -4.07 -4.95
N LYS A 284 -18.62 -2.96 -5.65
CA LYS A 284 -19.43 -1.86 -5.12
C LYS A 284 -20.82 -2.32 -4.70
N SER A 285 -21.46 -3.15 -5.52
CA SER A 285 -22.79 -3.70 -5.22
C SER A 285 -22.77 -4.68 -4.03
N SER A 286 -21.65 -5.39 -3.82
CA SER A 286 -21.49 -6.38 -2.76
C SER A 286 -21.18 -5.77 -1.39
N CYS A 287 -20.37 -4.72 -1.34
CA CYS A 287 -19.86 -4.20 -0.07
C CYS A 287 -19.67 -2.69 0.00
N GLY A 288 -20.03 -1.92 -1.03
CA GLY A 288 -19.82 -0.48 -1.07
C GLY A 288 -20.65 0.34 -0.07
N ASP A 289 -21.60 -0.28 0.62
CA ASP A 289 -22.32 0.28 1.77
C ASP A 289 -21.65 0.01 3.13
N ARG A 290 -20.55 -0.78 3.14
CA ARG A 290 -19.84 -1.21 4.34
C ARG A 290 -18.41 -0.70 4.40
N ILE A 291 -17.80 -0.43 3.25
CA ILE A 291 -16.37 -0.06 3.15
C ILE A 291 -16.15 0.87 1.95
N ALA A 292 -15.26 1.84 2.09
CA ALA A 292 -14.83 2.64 0.96
C ALA A 292 -13.98 1.81 -0.02
N LEU A 293 -14.16 2.05 -1.31
CA LEU A 293 -13.41 1.39 -2.38
C LEU A 293 -12.43 2.39 -3.00
N MET A 294 -11.17 1.99 -3.09
CA MET A 294 -10.12 2.79 -3.72
C MET A 294 -9.53 2.00 -4.90
N GLY A 295 -9.69 2.52 -6.11
CA GLY A 295 -9.28 1.84 -7.34
C GLY A 295 -9.82 2.58 -8.58
N ASN A 296 -9.81 2.01 -9.76
CA ASN A 296 -9.17 0.78 -10.21
C ASN A 296 -8.76 0.93 -11.69
N VAL A 297 -8.14 2.10 -12.00
CA VAL A 297 -7.60 2.34 -13.36
C VAL A 297 -6.40 1.43 -13.56
N ASP A 298 -6.43 0.60 -14.60
CA ASP A 298 -5.39 -0.35 -14.92
C ASP A 298 -4.02 0.32 -15.02
N CYS A 299 -3.09 -0.09 -14.16
CA CYS A 299 -1.75 0.49 -14.06
C CYS A 299 -0.80 0.00 -15.17
N GLY A 300 -1.06 -1.15 -15.79
CA GLY A 300 -0.25 -1.77 -16.83
C GLY A 300 -0.70 -1.42 -18.24
N PRO A 301 -1.57 -2.24 -18.87
CA PRO A 301 -2.08 -2.01 -20.21
C PRO A 301 -2.58 -0.58 -20.47
N THR A 302 -3.26 0.04 -19.52
CA THR A 302 -3.86 1.36 -19.70
C THR A 302 -2.92 2.50 -19.33
N LEU A 303 -2.52 2.63 -18.07
CA LEU A 303 -1.70 3.79 -17.64
C LEU A 303 -0.29 3.75 -18.22
N HIS A 304 0.32 2.57 -18.31
CA HIS A 304 1.69 2.46 -18.78
C HIS A 304 1.77 2.44 -20.31
N TYR A 305 0.98 1.59 -20.98
CA TYR A 305 1.09 1.35 -22.43
C TYR A 305 -0.02 2.00 -23.25
N GLY A 306 -1.19 2.27 -22.68
CA GLY A 306 -2.37 2.76 -23.36
C GLY A 306 -2.24 4.17 -23.93
N SER A 307 -3.17 4.57 -24.78
CA SER A 307 -3.32 5.93 -25.24
C SER A 307 -4.02 6.81 -24.18
N THR A 308 -3.96 8.13 -24.34
CA THR A 308 -4.72 9.05 -23.48
C THR A 308 -6.24 8.83 -23.58
N GLU A 309 -6.73 8.37 -24.73
CA GLU A 309 -8.14 8.00 -24.95
C GLU A 309 -8.50 6.74 -24.17
N ASP A 310 -7.61 5.77 -24.09
CA ASP A 310 -7.82 4.55 -23.31
C ASP A 310 -7.90 4.89 -21.80
N VAL A 311 -6.96 5.72 -21.33
CA VAL A 311 -6.98 6.22 -19.94
C VAL A 311 -8.26 6.99 -19.64
N HIS A 312 -8.65 7.92 -20.52
CA HIS A 312 -9.88 8.69 -20.33
C HIS A 312 -11.11 7.79 -20.22
N ARG A 313 -11.25 6.83 -21.14
CA ARG A 313 -12.37 5.88 -21.15
C ARG A 313 -12.43 5.05 -19.87
N GLU A 314 -11.29 4.59 -19.38
CA GLU A 314 -11.23 3.76 -18.19
C GLU A 314 -11.51 4.54 -16.91
N VAL A 315 -11.02 5.78 -16.82
CA VAL A 315 -11.39 6.68 -15.72
C VAL A 315 -12.92 6.91 -15.70
N LEU A 316 -13.55 7.17 -16.86
CA LEU A 316 -15.01 7.33 -16.92
C LEU A 316 -15.72 6.06 -16.44
N ARG A 317 -15.28 4.88 -16.87
CA ARG A 317 -15.81 3.59 -16.40
C ARG A 317 -15.72 3.48 -14.87
N SER A 318 -14.53 3.73 -14.31
CA SER A 318 -14.32 3.63 -12.85
C SER A 318 -15.20 4.64 -12.08
N MET A 319 -15.37 5.86 -12.61
CA MET A 319 -16.24 6.86 -12.01
C MET A 319 -17.71 6.45 -12.06
N ASP A 320 -18.17 5.95 -13.21
CA ASP A 320 -19.58 5.54 -13.38
C ASP A 320 -19.94 4.33 -12.49
N GLN A 321 -19.00 3.44 -12.23
CA GLN A 321 -19.18 2.25 -11.40
C GLN A 321 -18.98 2.52 -9.90
N GLY A 322 -17.98 3.31 -9.53
CA GLY A 322 -17.56 3.48 -8.13
C GLY A 322 -18.19 4.68 -7.42
N ALA A 323 -18.36 5.82 -8.12
CA ALA A 323 -18.76 7.08 -7.49
C ALA A 323 -20.20 7.10 -6.94
N PRO A 324 -21.23 6.53 -7.60
CA PRO A 324 -22.61 6.66 -7.12
C PRO A 324 -22.78 6.24 -5.65
N GLY A 325 -23.38 7.11 -4.84
CA GLY A 325 -23.65 6.87 -3.42
C GLY A 325 -22.45 7.08 -2.49
N GLY A 326 -21.38 7.73 -2.96
CA GLY A 326 -20.18 8.01 -2.14
C GLY A 326 -19.26 6.79 -1.93
N GLY A 327 -18.34 6.86 -0.99
CA GLY A 327 -17.48 5.72 -0.63
C GLY A 327 -16.52 5.28 -1.73
N PHE A 328 -16.11 6.18 -2.64
CA PHE A 328 -15.19 5.87 -3.72
C PHE A 328 -14.02 6.85 -3.79
N ILE A 329 -12.83 6.31 -3.97
CA ILE A 329 -11.57 7.04 -4.16
C ILE A 329 -10.95 6.52 -5.46
N LEU A 330 -10.73 7.38 -6.44
CA LEU A 330 -10.08 6.95 -7.67
C LEU A 330 -8.58 6.71 -7.44
N SER A 331 -8.09 5.56 -7.84
CA SER A 331 -6.65 5.23 -7.89
C SER A 331 -6.32 4.35 -9.09
N SER A 332 -5.05 4.03 -9.27
CA SER A 332 -4.65 2.93 -10.14
C SER A 332 -5.03 1.56 -9.55
N SER A 333 -4.91 0.51 -10.37
CA SER A 333 -5.20 -0.88 -9.97
C SER A 333 -4.04 -1.54 -9.19
N ASN A 334 -2.99 -0.82 -8.89
CA ASN A 334 -1.87 -1.22 -8.03
C ASN A 334 -1.05 0.02 -7.63
N THR A 335 0.01 0.34 -8.38
CA THR A 335 0.88 1.51 -8.21
C THR A 335 1.22 2.12 -9.56
N ILE A 336 1.51 3.40 -9.58
CA ILE A 336 2.02 4.11 -10.76
C ILE A 336 3.53 3.93 -10.78
N TYR A 337 4.01 2.91 -11.50
CA TYR A 337 5.40 2.47 -11.49
C TYR A 337 6.26 3.15 -12.56
N HIS A 338 7.57 2.93 -12.44
CA HIS A 338 8.58 3.47 -13.36
C HIS A 338 8.22 3.21 -14.84
N GLY A 339 8.37 4.25 -15.68
CA GLY A 339 8.07 4.19 -17.10
C GLY A 339 6.61 4.48 -17.46
N THR A 340 5.71 4.65 -16.49
CA THR A 340 4.36 5.17 -16.76
C THR A 340 4.47 6.55 -17.42
N ARG A 341 3.73 6.77 -18.50
CA ARG A 341 3.82 8.00 -19.28
C ARG A 341 3.19 9.19 -18.54
N PRO A 342 3.91 10.31 -18.36
CA PRO A 342 3.38 11.49 -17.66
C PRO A 342 2.09 12.04 -18.25
N GLU A 343 1.90 11.94 -19.57
CA GLU A 343 0.66 12.38 -20.23
C GLU A 343 -0.54 11.50 -19.83
N ASN A 344 -0.34 10.20 -19.59
CA ASN A 344 -1.39 9.31 -19.12
C ASN A 344 -1.78 9.63 -17.68
N LEU A 345 -0.80 9.87 -16.80
CA LEU A 345 -1.07 10.33 -15.43
C LEU A 345 -1.85 11.66 -15.43
N ARG A 346 -1.41 12.65 -16.20
CA ARG A 346 -2.15 13.93 -16.32
C ARG A 346 -3.57 13.72 -16.86
N THR A 347 -3.75 12.80 -17.79
CA THR A 347 -5.07 12.49 -18.36
C THR A 347 -5.97 11.83 -17.32
N MET A 348 -5.45 10.87 -16.54
CA MET A 348 -6.18 10.25 -15.42
C MET A 348 -6.71 11.33 -14.46
N ILE A 349 -5.83 12.20 -13.97
CA ILE A 349 -6.21 13.26 -13.02
C ILE A 349 -7.23 14.24 -13.62
N ARG A 350 -7.02 14.70 -14.85
CA ARG A 350 -7.94 15.63 -15.53
C ARG A 350 -9.31 15.01 -15.73
N SER A 351 -9.37 13.80 -16.29
CA SER A 351 -10.62 13.09 -16.54
C SER A 351 -11.42 12.85 -15.26
N ALA A 352 -10.71 12.50 -14.17
CA ALA A 352 -11.30 12.32 -12.87
C ALA A 352 -11.90 13.61 -12.31
N ARG A 353 -11.19 14.74 -12.43
CA ARG A 353 -11.68 16.03 -11.95
C ARG A 353 -12.89 16.54 -12.74
N ASP A 354 -12.90 16.29 -14.05
CA ASP A 354 -14.00 16.71 -14.94
C ASP A 354 -15.27 15.88 -14.69
N ARG A 355 -15.14 14.58 -14.46
CA ARG A 355 -16.27 13.65 -14.29
C ARG A 355 -16.70 13.46 -12.83
N GLY A 356 -15.79 13.61 -11.88
CA GLY A 356 -15.97 13.17 -10.49
C GLY A 356 -16.80 14.10 -9.59
N LYS A 357 -17.40 15.18 -10.11
CA LYS A 357 -18.26 16.06 -9.32
C LYS A 357 -19.57 15.38 -8.97
N TYR A 358 -19.92 15.40 -7.71
CA TYR A 358 -21.25 15.06 -7.25
C TYR A 358 -22.21 16.25 -7.50
N GLY A 359 -23.44 15.98 -7.83
CA GLY A 359 -24.43 16.97 -8.25
C GLY A 359 -25.02 17.78 -7.10
#